data_1832288a85cf2edb4d7d75160246d6b7
#
_entry.id   1832288a85cf2edb4d7d75160246d6b7
#
_cell.length_a   1.000
_cell.length_b   1.000
_cell.length_c   1.000
_cell.angle_alpha   90.00
_cell.angle_beta   90.00
_cell.angle_gamma   90.00
#
_symmetry.space_group_name_H-M   'P 1'
#
loop_
_entity.id
_entity.type
_entity.pdbx_description
1 polymer ?
#
loop_
_entity_poly.entity_id
_entity_poly.type
_entity_poly.pdbx_seq_one_letter_code
_entity_poly.pdbx_strand_id
1 'polypeptide(L)'
;MDIFVAKLNHETTSDDLKEAFKKFGEVTSAKVIIDYQTGRSKGYGFVEMPDEEEANEAINQLNDTELNGSTIVVKKSQPKNKNSSSRYDK
;
A
#
# COMPACT_ATOMS: atom_id res chain seq x y z
N MET A 1 -4.69 1.15 -9.92
CA MET A 1 -4.99 0.04 -9.01
C MET A 1 -4.48 0.36 -7.63
N ASP A 2 -5.31 0.18 -6.62
CA ASP A 2 -4.90 0.43 -5.25
C ASP A 2 -4.38 -0.85 -4.62
N ILE A 3 -3.30 -0.71 -3.86
CA ILE A 3 -2.62 -1.84 -3.23
C ILE A 3 -2.57 -1.59 -1.74
N PHE A 4 -2.95 -2.60 -0.95
CA PHE A 4 -2.88 -2.54 0.50
C PHE A 4 -1.61 -3.24 0.97
N VAL A 5 -0.86 -2.57 1.84
CA VAL A 5 0.38 -3.12 2.38
C VAL A 5 0.28 -3.08 3.90
N ALA A 6 0.47 -4.24 4.52
CA ALA A 6 0.33 -4.37 5.98
C ALA A 6 1.59 -4.93 6.60
N LYS A 7 1.65 -4.92 7.91
CA LYS A 7 2.76 -5.42 8.72
C LYS A 7 4.06 -4.68 8.44
N LEU A 8 3.92 -3.40 8.16
CA LEU A 8 5.08 -2.54 7.93
C LEU A 8 5.80 -2.27 9.24
N ASN A 9 7.13 -2.15 9.16
CA ASN A 9 7.92 -1.70 10.27
C ASN A 9 7.53 -0.27 10.61
N HIS A 10 7.53 0.08 11.89
CA HIS A 10 7.14 1.42 12.32
C HIS A 10 8.04 2.50 11.77
N GLU A 11 9.23 2.15 11.36
CA GLU A 11 10.16 3.11 10.78
C GLU A 11 10.05 3.24 9.27
N THR A 12 9.22 2.42 8.64
CA THR A 12 9.02 2.48 7.20
C THR A 12 8.22 3.73 6.86
N THR A 13 8.76 4.55 5.96
CA THR A 13 8.11 5.79 5.56
C THR A 13 7.35 5.60 4.25
N SER A 14 6.57 6.62 3.89
CA SER A 14 5.90 6.60 2.60
C SER A 14 6.90 6.55 1.45
N ASP A 15 8.05 7.22 1.61
CA ASP A 15 9.09 7.16 0.59
C ASP A 15 9.67 5.77 0.45
N ASP A 16 9.88 5.08 1.57
CA ASP A 16 10.36 3.70 1.51
C ASP A 16 9.39 2.82 0.76
N LEU A 17 8.11 2.99 1.04
CA LEU A 17 7.06 2.22 0.41
C LEU A 17 7.03 2.49 -1.10
N LYS A 18 7.12 3.76 -1.46
CA LYS A 18 7.13 4.15 -2.86
C LYS A 18 8.31 3.54 -3.61
N GLU A 19 9.50 3.58 -2.99
CA GLU A 19 10.70 3.04 -3.61
C GLU A 19 10.59 1.53 -3.84
N ALA A 20 10.00 0.83 -2.89
CA ALA A 20 9.85 -0.61 -3.03
C ALA A 20 8.96 -0.97 -4.23
N PHE A 21 7.89 -0.22 -4.43
CA PHE A 21 6.97 -0.49 -5.52
C PHE A 21 7.43 0.10 -6.85
N LYS A 22 8.22 1.16 -6.80
CA LYS A 22 8.68 1.82 -8.01
C LYS A 22 9.53 0.91 -8.89
N LYS A 23 10.14 -0.10 -8.30
CA LYS A 23 10.94 -1.06 -9.06
C LYS A 23 10.11 -1.85 -10.05
N PHE A 24 8.80 -1.91 -9.87
CA PHE A 24 7.93 -2.71 -10.72
C PHE A 24 7.12 -1.86 -11.70
N GLY A 25 7.16 -0.55 -11.55
CA GLY A 25 6.43 0.33 -12.46
C GLY A 25 6.17 1.68 -11.85
N GLU A 26 5.32 2.44 -12.51
CA GLU A 26 5.00 3.78 -12.07
C GLU A 26 4.13 3.76 -10.81
N VAL A 27 4.49 4.59 -9.84
CA VAL A 27 3.72 4.76 -8.61
C VAL A 27 3.23 6.20 -8.56
N THR A 28 1.92 6.39 -8.56
CA THR A 28 1.34 7.73 -8.49
C THR A 28 1.14 8.20 -7.07
N SER A 29 1.02 7.26 -6.13
CA SER A 29 0.80 7.62 -4.74
C SER A 29 1.26 6.49 -3.85
N ALA A 30 1.88 6.84 -2.72
CA ALA A 30 2.25 5.88 -1.70
C ALA A 30 2.10 6.58 -0.36
N LYS A 31 1.43 5.90 0.59
CA LYS A 31 1.12 6.54 1.86
C LYS A 31 1.11 5.51 2.97
N VAL A 32 1.87 5.79 4.02
CA VAL A 32 1.84 5.02 5.26
C VAL A 32 0.89 5.73 6.22
N ILE A 33 0.00 4.97 6.83
CA ILE A 33 -1.00 5.55 7.74
C ILE A 33 -0.36 5.80 9.09
N ILE A 34 -0.56 7.00 9.60
CA ILE A 34 0.04 7.43 10.85
C ILE A 34 -1.05 7.61 11.91
N ASP A 35 -0.75 7.18 13.12
CA ASP A 35 -1.63 7.41 14.26
C ASP A 35 -1.33 8.82 14.76
N TYR A 36 -2.29 9.71 14.63
CA TYR A 36 -2.08 11.12 14.99
C TYR A 36 -1.92 11.34 16.47
N GLN A 37 -2.39 10.44 17.30
CA GLN A 37 -2.25 10.59 18.74
C GLN A 37 -0.84 10.30 19.22
N THR A 38 -0.19 9.31 18.60
CA THR A 38 1.16 8.93 19.01
C THR A 38 2.23 9.39 18.05
N GLY A 39 1.83 9.75 16.81
CA GLY A 39 2.77 10.12 15.78
C GLY A 39 3.49 8.94 15.15
N ARG A 40 3.04 7.73 15.44
CA ARG A 40 3.69 6.53 14.95
C ARG A 40 2.90 5.89 13.82
N SER A 41 3.63 5.18 12.97
CA SER A 41 3.00 4.41 11.91
C SER A 41 2.09 3.34 12.49
N LYS A 42 0.91 3.17 11.89
CA LYS A 42 0.01 2.09 12.28
C LYS A 42 0.44 0.75 11.71
N GLY A 43 1.51 0.73 10.90
CA GLY A 43 2.02 -0.51 10.35
C GLY A 43 1.36 -0.95 9.06
N TYR A 44 0.61 -0.07 8.41
CA TYR A 44 0.05 -0.38 7.11
C TYR A 44 -0.05 0.88 6.26
N GLY A 45 -0.25 0.69 4.97
CA GLY A 45 -0.35 1.80 4.06
C GLY A 45 -0.97 1.39 2.74
N PHE A 46 -1.00 2.33 1.82
CA PHE A 46 -1.59 2.12 0.51
C PHE A 46 -0.66 2.65 -0.57
N VAL A 47 -0.67 1.97 -1.72
CA VAL A 47 0.10 2.38 -2.89
C VAL A 47 -0.84 2.38 -4.07
N GLU A 48 -0.72 3.40 -4.92
CA GLU A 48 -1.50 3.46 -6.14
C GLU A 48 -0.57 3.33 -7.34
N MET A 49 -0.84 2.35 -8.19
CA MET A 49 -0.11 2.14 -9.44
C MET A 49 -1.12 2.14 -10.58
N PRO A 50 -0.94 2.99 -11.60
CA PRO A 50 -1.93 3.09 -12.66
C PRO A 50 -1.96 1.89 -13.59
N ASP A 51 -0.83 1.20 -13.75
CA ASP A 51 -0.75 0.05 -14.62
C ASP A 51 -1.09 -1.21 -13.84
N GLU A 52 -2.17 -1.90 -14.25
CA GLU A 52 -2.65 -3.05 -13.51
C GLU A 52 -1.68 -4.23 -13.56
N GLU A 53 -1.02 -4.42 -14.69
CA GLU A 53 -0.07 -5.52 -14.80
C GLU A 53 1.14 -5.30 -13.90
N GLU A 54 1.64 -4.07 -13.88
CA GLU A 54 2.77 -3.74 -13.01
C GLU A 54 2.36 -3.86 -11.55
N ALA A 55 1.14 -3.44 -11.23
CA ALA A 55 0.64 -3.54 -9.87
C ALA A 55 0.54 -5.00 -9.42
N ASN A 56 0.02 -5.86 -10.27
CA ASN A 56 -0.08 -7.28 -9.96
C ASN A 56 1.29 -7.91 -9.77
N GLU A 57 2.24 -7.52 -10.60
CA GLU A 57 3.60 -8.02 -10.46
C GLU A 57 4.19 -7.59 -9.12
N ALA A 58 3.98 -6.33 -8.74
CA ALA A 58 4.47 -5.83 -7.47
C ALA A 58 3.86 -6.60 -6.30
N ILE A 59 2.57 -6.87 -6.37
CA ILE A 59 1.89 -7.64 -5.34
C ILE A 59 2.53 -9.02 -5.22
N ASN A 60 2.70 -9.71 -6.35
CA ASN A 60 3.25 -11.06 -6.34
C ASN A 60 4.67 -11.11 -5.84
N GLN A 61 5.47 -10.11 -6.19
CA GLN A 61 6.89 -10.12 -5.84
C GLN A 61 7.15 -9.64 -4.42
N LEU A 62 6.33 -8.72 -3.91
CA LEU A 62 6.59 -8.12 -2.62
C LEU A 62 5.85 -8.77 -1.47
N ASN A 63 4.75 -9.48 -1.75
CA ASN A 63 4.02 -10.14 -0.68
C ASN A 63 4.89 -11.19 0.00
N ASP A 64 4.88 -11.18 1.33
CA ASP A 64 5.67 -12.11 2.15
C ASP A 64 7.17 -11.91 2.00
N THR A 65 7.58 -10.71 1.62
CA THR A 65 9.01 -10.37 1.59
C THR A 65 9.32 -9.42 2.73
N GLU A 66 10.60 -9.28 3.00
CA GLU A 66 11.06 -8.43 4.08
C GLU A 66 11.32 -7.01 3.59
N LEU A 67 10.79 -6.04 4.32
CA LEU A 67 11.05 -4.63 4.05
C LEU A 67 11.41 -3.99 5.38
N ASN A 68 12.62 -3.44 5.47
CA ASN A 68 13.14 -2.81 6.68
C ASN A 68 13.06 -3.73 7.90
N GLY A 69 13.28 -5.01 7.69
CA GLY A 69 13.28 -5.97 8.78
C GLY A 69 11.95 -6.58 9.14
N SER A 70 10.88 -6.20 8.44
CA SER A 70 9.54 -6.75 8.70
C SER A 70 9.02 -7.46 7.46
N THR A 71 8.44 -8.62 7.65
CA THR A 71 7.79 -9.34 6.55
C THR A 71 6.44 -8.69 6.28
N ILE A 72 6.27 -8.15 5.10
CA ILE A 72 5.06 -7.39 4.77
C ILE A 72 4.05 -8.25 4.04
N VAL A 73 2.79 -7.83 4.12
CA VAL A 73 1.68 -8.45 3.40
C VAL A 73 1.21 -7.44 2.35
N VAL A 74 1.16 -7.86 1.10
CA VAL A 74 0.79 -6.99 -0.01
C VAL A 74 -0.37 -7.62 -0.76
N LYS A 75 -1.45 -6.87 -0.95
CA LYS A 75 -2.59 -7.39 -1.68
C LYS A 75 -3.37 -6.27 -2.32
N LYS A 76 -4.21 -6.66 -3.28
CA LYS A 76 -5.05 -5.71 -3.98
C LYS A 76 -6.08 -5.11 -3.03
N SER A 77 -6.29 -3.81 -3.15
CA SER A 77 -7.26 -3.10 -2.34
C SER A 77 -8.34 -2.51 -3.22
N GLN A 78 -9.54 -2.41 -2.68
CA GLN A 78 -10.63 -1.77 -3.40
C GLN A 78 -10.64 -0.28 -3.10
N PRO A 79 -10.84 0.56 -4.11
CA PRO A 79 -10.96 2.00 -3.87
C PRO A 79 -12.17 2.28 -2.98
N LYS A 80 -11.96 3.08 -1.96
CA LYS A 80 -13.03 3.32 -0.99
C LYS A 80 -14.20 4.09 -1.56
N ASN A 81 -13.93 5.02 -2.42
CA ASN A 81 -15.00 5.85 -2.94
C ASN A 81 -15.90 5.15 -3.92
N LYS A 82 -15.61 3.93 -4.26
CA LYS A 82 -16.50 3.18 -5.11
C LYS A 82 -17.56 2.44 -4.34
N ASN A 83 -17.39 2.36 -3.10
CA ASN A 83 -18.35 1.66 -2.32
C ASN A 83 -19.46 2.48 -1.88
N SER A 84 -19.32 3.56 -2.04
CA SER A 84 -20.34 4.32 -1.60
C SER A 84 -21.38 4.55 -2.55
N SER A 85 -21.09 4.29 -2.75
CA SER A 85 -21.81 4.58 -3.29
C SER A 85 -22.63 4.07 -3.64
N SER A 86 -22.70 4.10 -3.61
CA SER A 86 -23.35 3.79 -3.72
C SER A 86 -23.94 3.12 -3.49
N ARG A 87 -24.13 2.79 -3.17
CA ARG A 87 -24.65 2.22 -2.81
C ARG A 87 -25.29 1.97 -2.27
N TYR A 88 -25.44 2.19 -1.97
CA TYR A 88 -26.01 2.04 -1.30
C TYR A 88 -26.82 2.47 -1.37
N ASP A 89 -26.68 2.95 -1.79
CA ASP A 89 -27.30 3.38 -1.81
C ASP A 89 -27.96 3.27 -1.99
N LYS A 90 -28.09 3.33 -1.99
CA LYS A 90 -28.80 3.38 -1.94
C LYS A 90 -29.31 3.21 -1.80
#